data_26e5f1802802336a194fc1e3ce30c2cb
#
_entry.id   26e5f1802802336a194fc1e3ce30c2cb
#
_cell.length_a   1.000
_cell.length_b   1.000
_cell.length_c   1.000
_cell.angle_alpha   90.00
_cell.angle_beta   90.00
_cell.angle_gamma   90.00
#
_symmetry.space_group_name_H-M   'P 1'
#
loop_
_entity.id
_entity.type
_entity.pdbx_description
1 polymer ?
#
loop_
_entity_poly.entity_id
_entity_poly.type
_entity_poly.pdbx_seq_one_letter_code
_entity_poly.pdbx_strand_id
1 'polypeptide(L)'
;MAHEAIASRMPTTFLLYGATGFVGEAMARECVRRGLAPILAGRNAAALAALSGELGLAHRVCALDEARALDAALVGVSAVLHCAGPFLYTSRPMVDACLRAGVHYLDISGEFPVFEAVAARDAEAKQRGVMLMPAVGFDVVPTDCLAVYLKQRLPSATQLTMAFQSVGPGGLPPGTQRTVIELLSFGNRVRVNGRFERATSAMKTRSVNFGVGPVEVTQLTWGDVFTAYYSTGIPNIEEYTVLPKAARQSMTVMRVLQPLLALRFVRALLRRGVKPGPSASRRAQTVTHVWGEVTDGVGGRAAARLHGPEAGVEWTVACALAVVERVLRGEVQAGYQTPAMVYGSELVMTCVGVTREDV
;
A
#
# COMPACT_ATOMS: atom_id res chain seq x y z
N MET A 1 -37.17 29.49 -15.97
CA MET A 1 -37.00 29.48 -14.51
C MET A 1 -36.10 28.31 -14.18
N ALA A 2 -34.98 28.60 -13.61
CA ALA A 2 -33.82 27.75 -13.49
C ALA A 2 -34.04 26.55 -12.57
N HIS A 3 -33.78 25.37 -13.07
CA HIS A 3 -33.35 24.23 -12.26
C HIS A 3 -31.82 24.37 -12.03
N GLU A 4 -31.45 25.16 -11.05
CA GLU A 4 -30.14 25.01 -10.44
C GLU A 4 -30.14 23.66 -9.71
N ALA A 5 -29.52 22.67 -10.35
CA ALA A 5 -29.16 21.45 -9.70
C ALA A 5 -28.21 21.82 -8.54
N ILE A 6 -28.70 21.63 -7.32
CA ILE A 6 -27.87 21.64 -6.11
C ILE A 6 -26.91 20.46 -6.28
N ALA A 7 -25.77 20.71 -6.92
CA ALA A 7 -24.61 19.81 -6.82
C ALA A 7 -24.25 19.79 -5.33
N SER A 8 -24.64 18.72 -4.63
CA SER A 8 -24.25 18.52 -3.24
C SER A 8 -22.72 18.54 -3.21
N ARG A 9 -22.17 19.60 -2.67
CA ARG A 9 -20.73 19.74 -2.52
C ARG A 9 -20.24 18.54 -1.73
N MET A 10 -19.45 17.67 -2.36
CA MET A 10 -18.86 16.53 -1.68
C MET A 10 -18.18 16.98 -0.39
N PRO A 11 -18.34 16.24 0.72
CA PRO A 11 -17.65 16.58 1.96
C PRO A 11 -16.14 16.67 1.68
N THR A 12 -15.49 17.72 2.17
CA THR A 12 -14.06 17.96 1.96
C THR A 12 -13.20 17.31 3.05
N THR A 13 -13.75 16.37 3.81
CA THR A 13 -13.04 15.69 4.90
C THR A 13 -13.04 14.16 4.71
N PHE A 14 -12.10 13.52 5.35
CA PHE A 14 -11.97 12.07 5.33
C PHE A 14 -11.82 11.49 6.74
N LEU A 15 -12.11 10.20 6.88
CA LEU A 15 -11.91 9.44 8.12
C LEU A 15 -10.53 8.79 8.08
N LEU A 16 -9.68 9.07 9.05
CA LEU A 16 -8.41 8.37 9.27
C LEU A 16 -8.63 7.26 10.30
N TYR A 17 -8.88 6.04 9.82
CA TYR A 17 -9.10 4.90 10.70
C TYR A 17 -7.79 4.22 11.11
N GLY A 18 -7.64 3.91 12.41
CA GLY A 18 -6.39 3.41 12.96
C GLY A 18 -5.41 4.54 13.31
N ALA A 19 -5.94 5.73 13.57
CA ALA A 19 -5.17 6.96 13.82
C ALA A 19 -4.20 6.87 15.01
N THR A 20 -4.46 6.00 15.98
CA THR A 20 -3.58 5.78 17.15
C THR A 20 -2.52 4.69 16.92
N GLY A 21 -2.44 4.14 15.71
CA GLY A 21 -1.41 3.19 15.31
C GLY A 21 -0.10 3.89 14.90
N PHE A 22 1.00 3.14 14.80
CA PHE A 22 2.34 3.68 14.52
C PHE A 22 2.39 4.54 13.24
N VAL A 23 1.82 4.09 12.13
CA VAL A 23 1.74 4.86 10.88
C VAL A 23 0.56 5.84 10.91
N GLY A 24 -0.57 5.45 11.52
CA GLY A 24 -1.76 6.30 11.63
C GLY A 24 -1.50 7.59 12.41
N GLU A 25 -0.72 7.53 13.48
CA GLU A 25 -0.32 8.73 14.24
C GLU A 25 0.60 9.64 13.43
N ALA A 26 1.59 9.08 12.73
CA ALA A 26 2.44 9.85 11.81
C ALA A 26 1.61 10.53 10.70
N MET A 27 0.61 9.81 10.17
CA MET A 27 -0.34 10.32 9.19
C MET A 27 -1.17 11.49 9.75
N ALA A 28 -1.70 11.36 10.96
CA ALA A 28 -2.49 12.42 11.61
C ALA A 28 -1.67 13.70 11.82
N ARG A 29 -0.43 13.55 12.29
CA ARG A 29 0.49 14.69 12.49
C ARG A 29 0.87 15.36 11.18
N GLU A 30 1.13 14.59 10.14
CA GLU A 30 1.44 15.14 8.82
C GLU A 30 0.22 15.83 8.17
N CYS A 31 -1.00 15.33 8.40
CA CYS A 31 -2.22 16.00 8.00
C CYS A 31 -2.29 17.42 8.57
N VAL A 32 -2.08 17.57 9.88
CA VAL A 32 -2.07 18.90 10.53
C VAL A 32 -0.99 19.81 9.94
N ARG A 33 0.20 19.28 9.70
CA ARG A 33 1.30 20.03 9.08
C ARG A 33 0.95 20.53 7.67
N ARG A 34 0.12 19.77 6.92
CA ARG A 34 -0.37 20.16 5.58
C ARG A 34 -1.67 20.98 5.60
N GLY A 35 -2.20 21.31 6.78
CA GLY A 35 -3.48 22.00 6.91
C GLY A 35 -4.71 21.15 6.59
N LEU A 36 -4.56 19.81 6.60
CA LEU A 36 -5.67 18.87 6.47
C LEU A 36 -6.27 18.57 7.85
N ALA A 37 -7.60 18.43 7.91
CA ALA A 37 -8.33 18.14 9.14
C ALA A 37 -9.13 16.83 9.02
N PRO A 38 -8.48 15.65 9.09
CA PRO A 38 -9.18 14.38 9.11
C PRO A 38 -9.99 14.20 10.40
N ILE A 39 -11.01 13.35 10.34
CA ILE A 39 -11.66 12.82 11.53
C ILE A 39 -10.87 11.57 11.96
N LEU A 40 -10.26 11.61 13.14
CA LEU A 40 -9.51 10.48 13.69
C LEU A 40 -10.46 9.36 14.11
N ALA A 41 -10.18 8.11 13.74
CA ALA A 41 -11.05 7.00 14.11
C ALA A 41 -10.29 5.73 14.53
N GLY A 42 -10.94 4.90 15.33
CA GLY A 42 -10.44 3.65 15.83
C GLY A 42 -11.24 3.16 17.04
N ARG A 43 -10.79 2.08 17.68
CA ARG A 43 -11.52 1.42 18.78
C ARG A 43 -11.09 1.86 20.19
N ASN A 44 -9.95 2.50 20.34
CA ASN A 44 -9.43 2.92 21.66
C ASN A 44 -9.83 4.37 21.94
N ALA A 45 -10.92 4.56 22.69
CA ALA A 45 -11.48 5.87 23.00
C ALA A 45 -10.49 6.79 23.71
N ALA A 46 -9.76 6.28 24.72
CA ALA A 46 -8.83 7.10 25.50
C ALA A 46 -7.65 7.60 24.65
N ALA A 47 -7.05 6.70 23.85
CA ALA A 47 -5.95 7.09 22.96
C ALA A 47 -6.40 8.05 21.86
N LEU A 48 -7.63 7.88 21.32
CA LEU A 48 -8.19 8.80 20.33
C LEU A 48 -8.45 10.18 20.93
N ALA A 49 -9.03 10.24 22.13
CA ALA A 49 -9.30 11.50 22.80
C ALA A 49 -8.00 12.26 23.10
N ALA A 50 -6.95 11.57 23.54
CA ALA A 50 -5.64 12.17 23.80
C ALA A 50 -5.03 12.74 22.51
N LEU A 51 -4.97 11.96 21.41
CA LEU A 51 -4.42 12.40 20.14
C LEU A 51 -5.26 13.53 19.51
N SER A 52 -6.59 13.43 19.61
CA SER A 52 -7.54 14.44 19.16
C SER A 52 -7.33 15.79 19.90
N GLY A 53 -7.20 15.75 21.23
CA GLY A 53 -6.93 16.93 22.04
C GLY A 53 -5.56 17.55 21.72
N GLU A 54 -4.53 16.74 21.51
CA GLU A 54 -3.19 17.22 21.14
C GLU A 54 -3.17 17.90 19.77
N LEU A 55 -3.85 17.32 18.78
CA LEU A 55 -3.81 17.79 17.39
C LEU A 55 -4.92 18.77 17.03
N GLY A 56 -5.90 19.00 17.90
CA GLY A 56 -7.06 19.84 17.61
C GLY A 56 -7.99 19.26 16.55
N LEU A 57 -8.05 17.93 16.40
CA LEU A 57 -8.83 17.24 15.38
C LEU A 57 -10.09 16.58 15.98
N ALA A 58 -11.16 16.47 15.21
CA ALA A 58 -12.32 15.69 15.59
C ALA A 58 -11.99 14.19 15.64
N HIS A 59 -12.71 13.43 16.48
CA HIS A 59 -12.58 11.96 16.50
C HIS A 59 -13.90 11.24 16.60
N ARG A 60 -13.91 9.97 16.17
CA ARG A 60 -15.04 9.03 16.24
C ARG A 60 -14.53 7.68 16.74
N VAL A 61 -15.18 7.15 17.78
CA VAL A 61 -14.85 5.82 18.31
C VAL A 61 -15.75 4.79 17.64
N CYS A 62 -15.15 3.83 16.93
CA CYS A 62 -15.88 2.72 16.33
C CYS A 62 -14.99 1.49 16.20
N ALA A 63 -15.55 0.30 16.44
CA ALA A 63 -14.90 -0.98 16.15
C ALA A 63 -15.37 -1.52 14.80
N LEU A 64 -14.53 -2.31 14.14
CA LEU A 64 -14.84 -2.83 12.79
C LEU A 64 -15.90 -3.93 12.78
N ASP A 65 -16.13 -4.58 13.90
CA ASP A 65 -17.15 -5.61 14.12
C ASP A 65 -18.52 -5.03 14.51
N GLU A 66 -18.61 -3.72 14.73
CA GLU A 66 -19.84 -3.00 15.05
C GLU A 66 -20.35 -2.23 13.81
N ALA A 67 -21.06 -2.91 12.91
CA ALA A 67 -21.44 -2.34 11.60
C ALA A 67 -22.19 -1.01 11.74
N ARG A 68 -23.12 -0.87 12.71
CA ARG A 68 -23.88 0.38 12.90
C ARG A 68 -22.98 1.54 13.37
N ALA A 69 -22.03 1.28 14.26
CA ALA A 69 -21.09 2.29 14.73
C ALA A 69 -20.15 2.71 13.58
N LEU A 70 -19.73 1.75 12.76
CA LEU A 70 -18.91 2.00 11.60
C LEU A 70 -19.65 2.84 10.54
N ASP A 71 -20.91 2.50 10.23
CA ASP A 71 -21.75 3.27 9.31
C ASP A 71 -21.96 4.71 9.82
N ALA A 72 -22.24 4.89 11.12
CA ALA A 72 -22.35 6.20 11.75
C ALA A 72 -21.00 7.00 11.68
N ALA A 73 -19.88 6.30 11.79
CA ALA A 73 -18.57 6.92 11.66
C ALA A 73 -18.26 7.42 10.23
N LEU A 74 -18.96 6.95 9.21
CA LEU A 74 -18.78 7.35 7.82
C LEU A 74 -19.70 8.53 7.39
N VAL A 75 -20.61 8.98 8.25
CA VAL A 75 -21.51 10.09 7.91
C VAL A 75 -20.70 11.39 7.70
N GLY A 76 -20.91 12.04 6.56
CA GLY A 76 -20.32 13.35 6.25
C GLY A 76 -18.83 13.30 5.92
N VAL A 77 -18.28 12.15 5.51
CA VAL A 77 -16.93 12.04 4.97
C VAL A 77 -16.96 11.59 3.51
N SER A 78 -16.01 12.01 2.70
CA SER A 78 -15.88 11.60 1.30
C SER A 78 -15.07 10.34 1.12
N ALA A 79 -14.12 10.08 2.02
CA ALA A 79 -13.22 8.93 1.93
C ALA A 79 -12.81 8.41 3.31
N VAL A 80 -12.38 7.16 3.34
CA VAL A 80 -11.64 6.57 4.45
C VAL A 80 -10.20 6.36 4.02
N LEU A 81 -9.25 6.77 4.86
CA LEU A 81 -7.87 6.26 4.82
C LEU A 81 -7.69 5.27 5.97
N HIS A 82 -7.62 3.99 5.61
CA HIS A 82 -7.56 2.89 6.57
C HIS A 82 -6.11 2.50 6.87
N CYS A 83 -5.68 2.70 8.11
CA CYS A 83 -4.30 2.44 8.59
C CYS A 83 -4.22 1.32 9.66
N ALA A 84 -5.30 0.57 9.89
CA ALA A 84 -5.36 -0.45 10.95
C ALA A 84 -5.16 -1.87 10.42
N GLY A 85 -3.92 -2.29 10.23
CA GLY A 85 -3.56 -3.66 9.86
C GLY A 85 -3.62 -4.67 11.04
N PRO A 86 -3.50 -6.01 10.78
CA PRO A 86 -3.34 -6.64 9.46
C PRO A 86 -4.63 -6.53 8.62
N PHE A 87 -4.48 -6.07 7.39
CA PHE A 87 -5.61 -5.74 6.52
C PHE A 87 -6.39 -6.97 6.07
N LEU A 88 -5.78 -8.14 6.09
CA LEU A 88 -6.44 -9.43 5.87
C LEU A 88 -7.69 -9.62 6.77
N TYR A 89 -7.71 -9.00 7.95
CA TYR A 89 -8.82 -9.08 8.90
C TYR A 89 -9.67 -7.82 8.98
N THR A 90 -9.11 -6.67 8.58
CA THR A 90 -9.71 -5.36 8.84
C THR A 90 -10.25 -4.67 7.58
N SER A 91 -9.79 -5.04 6.38
CA SER A 91 -10.21 -4.41 5.13
C SER A 91 -11.70 -4.69 4.80
N ARG A 92 -12.12 -5.95 4.87
CA ARG A 92 -13.47 -6.35 4.47
C ARG A 92 -14.59 -5.57 5.18
N PRO A 93 -14.66 -5.50 6.52
CA PRO A 93 -15.73 -4.74 7.18
C PRO A 93 -15.70 -3.25 6.82
N MET A 94 -14.52 -2.66 6.61
CA MET A 94 -14.42 -1.26 6.20
C MET A 94 -14.87 -1.07 4.74
N VAL A 95 -14.46 -1.93 3.82
CA VAL A 95 -14.92 -1.90 2.41
C VAL A 95 -16.44 -2.05 2.34
N ASP A 96 -17.02 -3.01 3.09
CA ASP A 96 -18.45 -3.21 3.15
C ASP A 96 -19.20 -1.96 3.64
N ALA A 97 -18.67 -1.28 4.66
CA ALA A 97 -19.23 -0.03 5.17
C ALA A 97 -19.09 1.11 4.14
N CYS A 98 -17.93 1.26 3.51
CA CYS A 98 -17.70 2.26 2.48
C CYS A 98 -18.68 2.10 1.30
N LEU A 99 -18.90 0.86 0.83
CA LEU A 99 -19.85 0.57 -0.22
C LEU A 99 -21.29 0.89 0.20
N ARG A 100 -21.69 0.59 1.45
CA ARG A 100 -23.02 0.95 1.95
C ARG A 100 -23.24 2.46 2.04
N ALA A 101 -22.22 3.17 2.52
CA ALA A 101 -22.28 4.60 2.77
C ALA A 101 -22.02 5.47 1.52
N GLY A 102 -21.56 4.89 0.40
CA GLY A 102 -21.13 5.66 -0.78
C GLY A 102 -19.83 6.45 -0.55
N VAL A 103 -18.96 5.97 0.33
CA VAL A 103 -17.68 6.60 0.72
C VAL A 103 -16.51 5.91 0.03
N HIS A 104 -15.53 6.65 -0.47
CA HIS A 104 -14.37 6.07 -1.13
C HIS A 104 -13.45 5.37 -0.13
N TYR A 105 -12.87 4.24 -0.53
CA TYR A 105 -11.98 3.43 0.31
C TYR A 105 -10.54 3.56 -0.15
N LEU A 106 -9.66 3.93 0.78
CA LEU A 106 -8.20 3.94 0.63
C LEU A 106 -7.59 3.17 1.80
N ASP A 107 -6.52 2.42 1.57
CA ASP A 107 -5.74 1.80 2.64
C ASP A 107 -4.24 1.78 2.32
N ILE A 108 -3.42 1.48 3.31
CA ILE A 108 -1.95 1.38 3.18
C ILE A 108 -1.49 -0.09 3.25
N SER A 109 -2.30 -1.03 2.77
CA SER A 109 -1.95 -2.46 2.78
C SER A 109 -0.89 -2.81 1.72
N GLY A 110 -0.09 -3.85 2.01
CA GLY A 110 0.77 -4.53 1.04
C GLY A 110 0.36 -6.00 0.87
N GLU A 111 -0.85 -6.35 1.30
CA GLU A 111 -1.32 -7.73 1.42
C GLU A 111 -2.09 -8.14 0.15
N PHE A 112 -1.44 -8.85 -0.78
CA PHE A 112 -2.09 -9.25 -2.05
C PHE A 112 -3.44 -9.97 -1.89
N PRO A 113 -3.74 -10.77 -0.83
CA PRO A 113 -5.08 -11.34 -0.68
C PRO A 113 -6.16 -10.28 -0.39
N VAL A 114 -5.76 -9.13 0.16
CA VAL A 114 -6.65 -7.96 0.31
C VAL A 114 -6.97 -7.38 -1.06
N PHE A 115 -5.97 -7.23 -1.93
CA PHE A 115 -6.17 -6.71 -3.28
C PHE A 115 -7.08 -7.59 -4.13
N GLU A 116 -6.89 -8.93 -4.06
CA GLU A 116 -7.79 -9.89 -4.71
C GLU A 116 -9.24 -9.72 -4.21
N ALA A 117 -9.42 -9.63 -2.89
CA ALA A 117 -10.76 -9.49 -2.30
C ALA A 117 -11.42 -8.15 -2.64
N VAL A 118 -10.66 -7.05 -2.69
CA VAL A 118 -11.16 -5.72 -3.05
C VAL A 118 -11.44 -5.64 -4.56
N ALA A 119 -10.58 -6.19 -5.41
CA ALA A 119 -10.78 -6.23 -6.86
C ALA A 119 -12.02 -7.04 -7.25
N ALA A 120 -12.35 -8.09 -6.50
CA ALA A 120 -13.58 -8.86 -6.71
C ALA A 120 -14.87 -8.04 -6.48
N ARG A 121 -14.77 -6.86 -5.83
CA ARG A 121 -15.91 -5.95 -5.60
C ARG A 121 -16.01 -4.83 -6.64
N ASP A 122 -15.22 -4.88 -7.73
CA ASP A 122 -15.17 -3.84 -8.77
C ASP A 122 -16.56 -3.49 -9.35
N ALA A 123 -17.35 -4.48 -9.74
CA ALA A 123 -18.68 -4.27 -10.32
C ALA A 123 -19.64 -3.58 -9.33
N GLU A 124 -19.65 -4.01 -8.07
CA GLU A 124 -20.46 -3.38 -7.03
C GLU A 124 -20.02 -1.95 -6.75
N ALA A 125 -18.72 -1.72 -6.68
CA ALA A 125 -18.15 -0.40 -6.46
C ALA A 125 -18.53 0.57 -7.60
N LYS A 126 -18.46 0.12 -8.85
CA LYS A 126 -18.93 0.88 -10.02
C LYS A 126 -20.41 1.23 -9.93
N GLN A 127 -21.27 0.28 -9.56
CA GLN A 127 -22.70 0.51 -9.39
C GLN A 127 -23.02 1.55 -8.31
N ARG A 128 -22.19 1.61 -7.27
CA ARG A 128 -22.37 2.54 -6.14
C ARG A 128 -21.63 3.87 -6.32
N GLY A 129 -20.89 4.04 -7.41
CA GLY A 129 -20.05 5.24 -7.62
C GLY A 129 -18.88 5.36 -6.63
N VAL A 130 -18.43 4.24 -6.02
CA VAL A 130 -17.37 4.23 -5.01
C VAL A 130 -16.05 3.81 -5.63
N MET A 131 -14.99 4.55 -5.32
CA MET A 131 -13.62 4.15 -5.61
C MET A 131 -13.11 3.24 -4.50
N LEU A 132 -12.59 2.07 -4.87
CA LEU A 132 -11.88 1.16 -3.98
C LEU A 132 -10.40 1.13 -4.43
N MET A 133 -9.55 1.85 -3.71
CA MET A 133 -8.12 1.96 -4.01
C MET A 133 -7.30 1.51 -2.79
N PRO A 134 -7.05 0.20 -2.62
CA PRO A 134 -6.11 -0.26 -1.60
C PRO A 134 -4.68 0.15 -1.94
N ALA A 135 -3.77 0.03 -0.97
CA ALA A 135 -2.33 0.19 -1.15
C ALA A 135 -1.88 1.57 -1.65
N VAL A 136 -2.42 2.64 -1.04
CA VAL A 136 -1.98 4.01 -1.36
C VAL A 136 -0.67 4.42 -0.63
N GLY A 137 0.03 3.47 0.01
CA GLY A 137 1.34 3.66 0.66
C GLY A 137 2.54 3.32 -0.22
N PHE A 138 3.72 3.20 0.42
CA PHE A 138 4.96 2.80 -0.26
C PHE A 138 4.85 1.42 -0.92
N ASP A 139 4.09 0.52 -0.36
CA ASP A 139 4.02 -0.87 -0.84
C ASP A 139 3.57 -0.99 -2.31
N VAL A 140 2.93 0.06 -2.86
CA VAL A 140 2.46 0.06 -4.26
C VAL A 140 2.73 1.39 -4.97
N VAL A 141 2.51 2.56 -4.37
CA VAL A 141 2.55 3.83 -5.14
C VAL A 141 3.85 4.04 -5.91
N PRO A 142 5.06 3.89 -5.33
CA PRO A 142 6.30 4.09 -6.08
C PRO A 142 6.51 3.08 -7.20
N THR A 143 6.26 1.82 -6.94
CA THR A 143 6.47 0.72 -7.88
C THR A 143 5.42 0.72 -9.00
N ASP A 144 4.16 0.97 -8.69
CA ASP A 144 3.07 1.09 -9.68
C ASP A 144 3.29 2.29 -10.62
N CYS A 145 3.69 3.45 -10.07
CA CYS A 145 4.06 4.62 -10.86
C CYS A 145 5.28 4.34 -11.75
N LEU A 146 6.29 3.65 -11.22
CA LEU A 146 7.47 3.27 -12.01
C LEU A 146 7.11 2.26 -13.11
N ALA A 147 6.24 1.29 -12.82
CA ALA A 147 5.77 0.32 -13.80
C ALA A 147 5.03 1.00 -14.96
N VAL A 148 4.13 1.93 -14.67
CA VAL A 148 3.41 2.73 -15.68
C VAL A 148 4.38 3.59 -16.48
N TYR A 149 5.33 4.26 -15.83
CA TYR A 149 6.39 5.03 -16.50
C TYR A 149 7.18 4.18 -17.50
N LEU A 150 7.61 3.01 -17.09
CA LEU A 150 8.36 2.09 -17.95
C LEU A 150 7.51 1.53 -19.10
N LYS A 151 6.23 1.22 -18.83
CA LYS A 151 5.30 0.79 -19.88
C LYS A 151 5.06 1.87 -20.92
N GLN A 152 5.05 3.15 -20.54
CA GLN A 152 4.96 4.27 -21.48
C GLN A 152 6.21 4.39 -22.37
N ARG A 153 7.41 4.06 -21.84
CA ARG A 153 8.67 4.07 -22.58
C ARG A 153 8.85 2.85 -23.51
N LEU A 154 8.27 1.72 -23.14
CA LEU A 154 8.24 0.50 -23.97
C LEU A 154 6.81 -0.06 -24.02
N PRO A 155 5.95 0.47 -24.90
CA PRO A 155 4.56 0.02 -25.01
C PRO A 155 4.38 -1.46 -25.35
N SER A 156 5.37 -2.07 -26.04
CA SER A 156 5.42 -3.50 -26.39
C SER A 156 5.82 -4.41 -25.22
N ALA A 157 6.16 -3.85 -24.04
CA ALA A 157 6.63 -4.63 -22.90
C ALA A 157 5.68 -5.77 -22.51
N THR A 158 6.24 -6.97 -22.37
CA THR A 158 5.56 -8.19 -21.95
C THR A 158 6.09 -8.75 -20.62
N GLN A 159 7.21 -8.22 -20.14
CA GLN A 159 7.81 -8.60 -18.86
C GLN A 159 8.11 -7.34 -18.04
N LEU A 160 7.85 -7.39 -16.74
CA LEU A 160 8.21 -6.39 -15.75
C LEU A 160 8.97 -7.06 -14.61
N THR A 161 10.11 -6.52 -14.28
CA THR A 161 10.85 -6.88 -13.08
C THR A 161 11.04 -5.65 -12.23
N MET A 162 10.69 -5.77 -10.96
CA MET A 162 10.87 -4.70 -9.98
C MET A 162 11.74 -5.18 -8.82
N ALA A 163 12.42 -4.24 -8.18
CA ALA A 163 13.19 -4.51 -6.98
C ALA A 163 13.24 -3.26 -6.10
N PHE A 164 13.30 -3.46 -4.78
CA PHE A 164 13.52 -2.36 -3.85
C PHE A 164 14.52 -2.73 -2.74
N GLN A 165 15.16 -1.71 -2.18
CA GLN A 165 15.98 -1.82 -0.98
C GLN A 165 15.86 -0.56 -0.13
N SER A 166 15.91 -0.73 1.18
CA SER A 166 16.11 0.37 2.13
C SER A 166 17.51 0.31 2.71
N VAL A 167 18.19 1.44 2.73
CA VAL A 167 19.60 1.58 3.21
C VAL A 167 19.60 2.54 4.40
N GLY A 168 20.12 2.10 5.53
CA GLY A 168 20.18 2.89 6.75
C GLY A 168 19.73 2.12 8.00
N PRO A 169 19.68 2.79 9.15
CA PRO A 169 19.36 2.17 10.44
C PRO A 169 17.84 2.00 10.68
N GLY A 170 17.02 2.22 9.67
CA GLY A 170 15.57 2.01 9.72
C GLY A 170 15.20 0.57 10.04
N GLY A 171 13.94 0.25 9.94
CA GLY A 171 13.43 -1.09 10.17
C GLY A 171 11.94 -1.15 9.80
N LEU A 172 11.36 -2.33 9.84
CA LEU A 172 9.96 -2.50 9.52
C LEU A 172 9.05 -1.95 10.63
N PRO A 173 8.03 -1.14 10.31
CA PRO A 173 6.97 -0.78 11.24
C PRO A 173 6.31 -2.01 11.86
N PRO A 174 5.75 -1.93 13.09
CA PRO A 174 5.10 -3.07 13.73
C PRO A 174 3.93 -3.65 12.90
N GLY A 175 3.23 -2.80 12.15
CA GLY A 175 2.19 -3.22 11.20
C GLY A 175 2.77 -4.12 10.11
N THR A 176 3.81 -3.69 9.42
CA THR A 176 4.49 -4.44 8.36
C THR A 176 5.06 -5.76 8.87
N GLN A 177 5.64 -5.80 10.08
CA GLN A 177 6.10 -7.06 10.69
C GLN A 177 4.95 -8.06 10.86
N ARG A 178 3.77 -7.59 11.29
CA ARG A 178 2.57 -8.46 11.41
C ARG A 178 2.07 -8.93 10.05
N THR A 179 2.02 -8.06 9.06
CA THR A 179 1.67 -8.41 7.66
C THR A 179 2.59 -9.50 7.12
N VAL A 180 3.91 -9.37 7.28
CA VAL A 180 4.86 -10.40 6.85
C VAL A 180 4.54 -11.76 7.49
N ILE A 181 4.25 -11.78 8.81
CA ILE A 181 3.89 -13.02 9.51
C ILE A 181 2.61 -13.65 8.92
N GLU A 182 1.60 -12.84 8.61
CA GLU A 182 0.36 -13.35 8.00
C GLU A 182 0.61 -13.90 6.58
N LEU A 183 1.41 -13.21 5.78
CA LEU A 183 1.71 -13.60 4.40
C LEU A 183 2.56 -14.89 4.29
N LEU A 184 3.31 -15.27 5.31
CA LEU A 184 4.08 -16.52 5.32
C LEU A 184 3.23 -17.74 4.98
N SER A 185 1.95 -17.75 5.32
CA SER A 185 1.03 -18.86 5.05
C SER A 185 0.59 -18.95 3.58
N PHE A 186 0.70 -17.88 2.80
CA PHE A 186 0.23 -17.84 1.40
C PHE A 186 1.30 -18.26 0.40
N GLY A 187 2.59 -18.17 0.78
CA GLY A 187 3.74 -18.46 -0.08
C GLY A 187 3.93 -17.42 -1.19
N ASN A 188 5.04 -17.54 -1.91
CA ASN A 188 5.37 -16.63 -2.99
C ASN A 188 4.43 -16.77 -4.19
N ARG A 189 4.11 -15.63 -4.80
CA ARG A 189 3.30 -15.49 -6.01
C ARG A 189 4.11 -14.79 -7.09
N VAL A 190 3.76 -15.06 -8.33
CA VAL A 190 4.28 -14.40 -9.53
C VAL A 190 3.13 -14.20 -10.50
N ARG A 191 3.31 -13.31 -11.44
CA ARG A 191 2.38 -13.21 -12.57
C ARG A 191 3.04 -13.82 -13.80
N VAL A 192 2.38 -14.80 -14.40
CA VAL A 192 2.84 -15.50 -15.59
C VAL A 192 1.69 -15.57 -16.59
N ASN A 193 1.92 -15.10 -17.82
CA ASN A 193 0.90 -15.05 -18.87
C ASN A 193 -0.45 -14.45 -18.40
N GLY A 194 -0.38 -13.39 -17.61
CA GLY A 194 -1.54 -12.69 -17.05
C GLY A 194 -2.18 -13.38 -15.82
N ARG A 195 -1.74 -14.56 -15.42
CA ARG A 195 -2.28 -15.29 -14.27
C ARG A 195 -1.45 -15.01 -13.02
N PHE A 196 -2.12 -14.70 -11.93
CA PHE A 196 -1.48 -14.54 -10.62
C PHE A 196 -1.44 -15.91 -9.93
N GLU A 197 -0.29 -16.54 -9.92
CA GLU A 197 -0.15 -17.94 -9.51
C GLU A 197 0.99 -18.16 -8.51
N ARG A 198 0.98 -19.30 -7.88
CA ARG A 198 2.02 -19.67 -6.91
C ARG A 198 3.35 -19.89 -7.62
N ALA A 199 4.42 -19.27 -7.11
CA ALA A 199 5.75 -19.56 -7.60
C ALA A 199 6.13 -21.02 -7.34
N THR A 200 6.40 -21.76 -8.41
CA THR A 200 6.70 -23.21 -8.34
C THR A 200 8.16 -23.52 -8.06
N SER A 201 9.06 -22.61 -8.43
CA SER A 201 10.51 -22.78 -8.27
C SER A 201 11.01 -22.31 -6.90
N ALA A 202 12.25 -22.68 -6.57
CA ALA A 202 13.01 -22.04 -5.51
C ALA A 202 13.09 -20.52 -5.74
N MET A 203 13.26 -19.74 -4.65
CA MET A 203 13.40 -18.29 -4.76
C MET A 203 14.56 -17.95 -5.70
N LYS A 204 14.25 -17.22 -6.77
CA LYS A 204 15.26 -16.72 -7.71
C LYS A 204 16.07 -15.62 -7.05
N THR A 205 17.34 -15.52 -7.41
CA THR A 205 18.17 -14.37 -7.09
C THR A 205 18.66 -13.72 -8.39
N ARG A 206 18.87 -12.41 -8.34
CA ARG A 206 19.50 -11.66 -9.44
C ARG A 206 20.34 -10.52 -8.89
N SER A 207 21.19 -9.96 -9.73
CA SER A 207 21.94 -8.74 -9.44
C SER A 207 21.20 -7.53 -9.98
N VAL A 208 20.99 -6.51 -9.14
CA VAL A 208 20.34 -5.24 -9.50
C VAL A 208 21.24 -4.10 -9.05
N ASN A 209 21.40 -3.08 -9.87
CA ASN A 209 22.10 -1.87 -9.53
C ASN A 209 21.11 -0.75 -9.18
N PHE A 210 21.07 -0.36 -7.91
CA PHE A 210 20.24 0.74 -7.41
C PHE A 210 20.89 2.13 -7.51
N GLY A 211 22.04 2.26 -8.19
CA GLY A 211 22.76 3.53 -8.34
C GLY A 211 24.15 3.53 -7.67
N VAL A 212 24.38 2.62 -6.74
CA VAL A 212 25.64 2.54 -5.95
C VAL A 212 26.42 1.23 -6.17
N GLY A 213 26.14 0.54 -7.26
CA GLY A 213 26.73 -0.75 -7.61
C GLY A 213 25.76 -1.92 -7.53
N PRO A 214 26.19 -3.10 -8.02
CA PRO A 214 25.32 -4.28 -8.08
C PRO A 214 25.10 -4.88 -6.69
N VAL A 215 23.82 -5.18 -6.39
CA VAL A 215 23.39 -5.83 -5.15
C VAL A 215 22.60 -7.08 -5.48
N GLU A 216 22.84 -8.17 -4.77
CA GLU A 216 22.06 -9.39 -4.92
C GLU A 216 20.68 -9.20 -4.27
N VAL A 217 19.62 -9.39 -5.06
CA VAL A 217 18.23 -9.35 -4.61
C VAL A 217 17.59 -10.73 -4.73
N THR A 218 16.61 -11.01 -3.88
CA THR A 218 15.88 -12.28 -3.81
C THR A 218 14.43 -12.05 -4.16
N GLN A 219 13.87 -12.95 -4.97
CA GLN A 219 12.46 -12.90 -5.34
C GLN A 219 11.57 -13.01 -4.11
N LEU A 220 10.67 -12.05 -3.97
CA LEU A 220 9.68 -11.99 -2.91
C LEU A 220 8.39 -11.42 -3.49
N THR A 221 7.25 -12.00 -3.13
CA THR A 221 5.97 -11.43 -3.52
C THR A 221 5.66 -10.22 -2.65
N TRP A 222 5.46 -9.12 -3.30
CA TRP A 222 4.90 -7.91 -2.74
C TRP A 222 3.59 -7.54 -3.45
N GLY A 223 2.92 -6.50 -3.02
CA GLY A 223 1.63 -6.11 -3.59
C GLY A 223 1.64 -5.85 -5.09
N ASP A 224 2.75 -5.35 -5.59
CA ASP A 224 2.94 -4.93 -6.96
C ASP A 224 2.81 -6.03 -8.01
N VAL A 225 3.18 -7.26 -7.66
CA VAL A 225 2.96 -8.41 -8.56
C VAL A 225 1.48 -8.58 -8.91
N PHE A 226 0.58 -8.12 -8.02
CA PHE A 226 -0.84 -8.09 -8.28
C PHE A 226 -1.27 -6.80 -9.00
N THR A 227 -0.93 -5.64 -8.45
CA THR A 227 -1.47 -4.33 -8.87
C THR A 227 -0.91 -3.86 -10.20
N ALA A 228 0.38 -4.07 -10.48
CA ALA A 228 1.01 -3.59 -11.73
C ALA A 228 0.42 -4.22 -13.00
N TYR A 229 -0.25 -5.35 -12.91
CA TYR A 229 -1.01 -5.90 -14.03
C TYR A 229 -2.23 -5.05 -14.39
N TYR A 230 -2.92 -4.53 -13.39
CA TYR A 230 -4.07 -3.66 -13.63
C TYR A 230 -3.65 -2.33 -14.23
N SER A 231 -2.54 -1.76 -13.78
CA SER A 231 -2.03 -0.47 -14.25
C SER A 231 -1.33 -0.54 -15.60
N THR A 232 -0.70 -1.67 -15.96
CA THR A 232 0.16 -1.75 -17.16
C THR A 232 -0.31 -2.76 -18.21
N GLY A 233 -1.11 -3.75 -17.83
CA GLY A 233 -1.45 -4.89 -18.68
C GLY A 233 -0.28 -5.84 -18.96
N ILE A 234 0.89 -5.68 -18.34
CA ILE A 234 2.07 -6.53 -18.56
C ILE A 234 1.79 -7.93 -18.01
N PRO A 235 1.87 -9.00 -18.84
CA PRO A 235 1.42 -10.33 -18.42
C PRO A 235 2.40 -11.10 -17.54
N ASN A 236 3.68 -10.68 -17.47
CA ASN A 236 4.69 -11.38 -16.69
C ASN A 236 5.36 -10.38 -15.73
N ILE A 237 5.20 -10.63 -14.42
CA ILE A 237 5.67 -9.70 -13.37
C ILE A 237 6.37 -10.48 -12.27
N GLU A 238 7.58 -10.06 -11.94
CA GLU A 238 8.38 -10.57 -10.82
C GLU A 238 8.88 -9.40 -9.97
N GLU A 239 8.96 -9.62 -8.67
CA GLU A 239 9.47 -8.63 -7.74
C GLU A 239 10.54 -9.21 -6.82
N TYR A 240 11.48 -8.37 -6.41
CA TYR A 240 12.67 -8.71 -5.67
C TYR A 240 12.96 -7.72 -4.55
N THR A 241 13.64 -8.17 -3.51
CA THR A 241 14.15 -7.29 -2.45
C THR A 241 15.49 -7.79 -1.92
N VAL A 242 16.24 -6.91 -1.27
CA VAL A 242 17.48 -7.27 -0.60
C VAL A 242 17.16 -8.00 0.69
N LEU A 243 17.59 -9.24 0.82
CA LEU A 243 17.44 -10.04 2.02
C LEU A 243 18.81 -10.48 2.55
N PRO A 244 19.06 -10.37 3.87
CA PRO A 244 20.25 -10.96 4.50
C PRO A 244 20.34 -12.48 4.21
N LYS A 245 21.55 -13.01 4.08
CA LYS A 245 21.78 -14.46 3.81
C LYS A 245 21.03 -15.36 4.80
N ALA A 246 21.04 -15.01 6.09
CA ALA A 246 20.31 -15.76 7.13
C ALA A 246 18.78 -15.75 6.90
N ALA A 247 18.22 -14.62 6.47
CA ALA A 247 16.79 -14.54 6.14
C ALA A 247 16.44 -15.42 4.92
N ARG A 248 17.27 -15.43 3.89
CA ARG A 248 17.08 -16.31 2.72
C ARG A 248 17.08 -17.80 3.09
N GLN A 249 18.03 -18.22 3.93
CA GLN A 249 18.11 -19.59 4.41
C GLN A 249 16.89 -19.96 5.25
N SER A 250 16.45 -19.08 6.14
CA SER A 250 15.25 -19.33 6.94
C SER A 250 13.97 -19.41 6.10
N MET A 251 13.85 -18.64 5.02
CA MET A 251 12.70 -18.72 4.11
C MET A 251 12.63 -20.08 3.37
N THR A 252 13.77 -20.68 3.03
CA THR A 252 13.79 -22.02 2.44
C THR A 252 13.22 -23.05 3.43
N VAL A 253 13.60 -22.97 4.70
CA VAL A 253 13.05 -23.81 5.76
C VAL A 253 11.56 -23.52 5.99
N MET A 254 11.19 -22.23 6.04
CA MET A 254 9.79 -21.81 6.23
C MET A 254 8.86 -22.30 5.11
N ARG A 255 9.37 -22.47 3.89
CA ARG A 255 8.60 -23.07 2.79
C ARG A 255 8.16 -24.51 3.11
N VAL A 256 9.03 -25.30 3.71
CA VAL A 256 8.72 -26.67 4.16
C VAL A 256 7.73 -26.64 5.33
N LEU A 257 7.88 -25.65 6.22
CA LEU A 257 7.04 -25.46 7.39
C LEU A 257 5.74 -24.70 7.09
N GLN A 258 5.47 -24.32 5.85
CA GLN A 258 4.30 -23.51 5.46
C GLN A 258 2.96 -24.06 5.98
N PRO A 259 2.66 -25.38 6.00
CA PRO A 259 1.43 -25.91 6.60
C PRO A 259 1.30 -25.55 8.10
N LEU A 260 2.42 -25.54 8.84
CA LEU A 260 2.44 -25.14 10.24
C LEU A 260 2.21 -23.63 10.42
N LEU A 261 2.76 -22.82 9.49
CA LEU A 261 2.54 -21.36 9.49
C LEU A 261 1.09 -20.99 9.15
N ALA A 262 0.33 -21.88 8.53
CA ALA A 262 -1.10 -21.69 8.32
C ALA A 262 -1.91 -21.78 9.61
N LEU A 263 -1.37 -22.39 10.68
CA LEU A 263 -2.04 -22.55 11.96
C LEU A 263 -2.12 -21.21 12.72
N ARG A 264 -3.32 -20.83 13.13
CA ARG A 264 -3.58 -19.52 13.77
C ARG A 264 -2.77 -19.32 15.05
N PHE A 265 -2.58 -20.37 15.87
CA PHE A 265 -1.81 -20.30 17.10
C PHE A 265 -0.32 -20.07 16.85
N VAL A 266 0.26 -20.64 15.77
CA VAL A 266 1.67 -20.43 15.39
C VAL A 266 1.89 -18.97 15.02
N ARG A 267 1.03 -18.39 14.18
CA ARG A 267 1.11 -16.96 13.85
C ARG A 267 0.88 -16.07 15.08
N ALA A 268 -0.02 -16.46 15.98
CA ALA A 268 -0.22 -15.72 17.24
C ALA A 268 1.04 -15.72 18.11
N LEU A 269 1.79 -16.83 18.14
CA LEU A 269 3.07 -16.92 18.83
C LEU A 269 4.13 -16.03 18.17
N LEU A 270 4.26 -16.11 16.84
CA LEU A 270 5.20 -15.27 16.08
C LEU A 270 4.93 -13.78 16.27
N ARG A 271 3.66 -13.37 16.35
CA ARG A 271 3.28 -11.96 16.61
C ARG A 271 3.77 -11.43 17.96
N ARG A 272 4.06 -12.28 18.94
CA ARG A 272 4.66 -11.86 20.22
C ARG A 272 6.09 -11.34 20.06
N GLY A 273 6.78 -11.77 18.98
CA GLY A 273 8.13 -11.32 18.64
C GLY A 273 8.19 -9.99 17.85
N VAL A 274 7.05 -9.36 17.57
CA VAL A 274 6.99 -8.07 16.85
C VAL A 274 7.68 -6.99 17.68
N LYS A 275 8.67 -6.35 17.08
CA LYS A 275 9.47 -5.31 17.72
C LYS A 275 8.82 -3.93 17.56
N PRO A 276 9.14 -2.99 18.47
CA PRO A 276 8.81 -1.57 18.27
C PRO A 276 9.34 -1.07 16.93
N GLY A 277 8.63 -0.12 16.33
CA GLY A 277 9.06 0.51 15.08
C GLY A 277 10.31 1.37 15.25
N PRO A 278 10.96 1.77 14.13
CA PRO A 278 12.14 2.63 14.18
C PRO A 278 11.77 4.03 14.69
N SER A 279 12.67 4.63 15.47
CA SER A 279 12.52 6.04 15.91
C SER A 279 12.58 7.00 14.72
N ALA A 280 12.06 8.22 14.90
CA ALA A 280 12.10 9.25 13.87
C ALA A 280 13.54 9.55 13.40
N SER A 281 14.51 9.59 14.32
CA SER A 281 15.91 9.81 13.98
C SER A 281 16.52 8.69 13.11
N ARG A 282 16.14 7.44 13.34
CA ARG A 282 16.57 6.30 12.51
C ARG A 282 15.91 6.34 11.14
N ARG A 283 14.63 6.72 11.06
CA ARG A 283 13.93 6.88 9.78
C ARG A 283 14.56 7.99 8.94
N ALA A 284 14.86 9.14 9.53
CA ALA A 284 15.50 10.27 8.84
C ALA A 284 16.90 9.95 8.25
N GLN A 285 17.57 8.90 8.74
CA GLN A 285 18.86 8.42 8.23
C GLN A 285 18.71 7.25 7.24
N THR A 286 17.48 6.92 6.85
CA THR A 286 17.21 5.78 5.97
C THR A 286 16.67 6.31 4.64
N VAL A 287 17.22 5.79 3.55
CA VAL A 287 16.76 6.06 2.19
C VAL A 287 16.27 4.77 1.55
N THR A 288 15.36 4.89 0.62
CA THR A 288 14.82 3.73 -0.10
C THR A 288 15.01 3.92 -1.59
N HIS A 289 15.42 2.87 -2.25
CA HIS A 289 15.61 2.81 -3.69
C HIS A 289 14.67 1.77 -4.29
N VAL A 290 14.03 2.13 -5.39
CA VAL A 290 13.21 1.25 -6.21
C VAL A 290 13.85 1.19 -7.60
N TRP A 291 13.90 0.02 -8.19
CA TRP A 291 14.39 -0.22 -9.53
C TRP A 291 13.34 -1.00 -10.31
N GLY A 292 13.18 -0.66 -11.58
CA GLY A 292 12.29 -1.37 -12.49
C GLY A 292 12.91 -1.57 -13.86
N GLU A 293 12.54 -2.66 -14.52
CA GLU A 293 12.92 -3.00 -15.89
C GLU A 293 11.74 -3.64 -16.61
N VAL A 294 11.51 -3.21 -17.83
CA VAL A 294 10.56 -3.86 -18.74
C VAL A 294 11.28 -4.35 -20.00
N THR A 295 10.83 -5.50 -20.52
CA THR A 295 11.31 -6.06 -21.79
C THR A 295 10.14 -6.57 -22.63
N ASP A 296 10.31 -6.63 -23.96
CA ASP A 296 9.29 -7.11 -24.89
C ASP A 296 9.56 -8.48 -25.53
N GLY A 297 10.69 -9.10 -25.16
CA GLY A 297 11.07 -10.42 -25.70
C GLY A 297 11.66 -10.39 -27.11
N VAL A 298 11.74 -9.23 -27.79
CA VAL A 298 12.34 -9.05 -29.13
C VAL A 298 13.55 -8.10 -29.10
N GLY A 299 14.03 -7.75 -27.90
CA GLY A 299 15.22 -6.93 -27.70
C GLY A 299 14.93 -5.53 -27.18
N GLY A 300 13.67 -5.11 -27.10
CA GLY A 300 13.27 -3.87 -26.46
C GLY A 300 13.48 -3.96 -24.94
N ARG A 301 14.04 -2.88 -24.38
CA ARG A 301 14.30 -2.76 -22.92
C ARG A 301 14.19 -1.30 -22.48
N ALA A 302 13.56 -1.08 -21.36
CA ALA A 302 13.62 0.18 -20.64
C ALA A 302 13.78 -0.10 -19.13
N ALA A 303 14.60 0.70 -18.47
CA ALA A 303 14.81 0.60 -17.04
C ALA A 303 14.90 1.99 -16.41
N ALA A 304 14.51 2.09 -15.14
CA ALA A 304 14.60 3.33 -14.39
C ALA A 304 14.67 3.02 -12.87
N ARG A 305 15.04 4.02 -12.09
CA ARG A 305 15.12 3.99 -10.64
C ARG A 305 14.33 5.13 -10.02
N LEU A 306 13.84 4.88 -8.80
CA LEU A 306 13.38 5.93 -7.90
C LEU A 306 14.24 5.92 -6.64
N HIS A 307 14.52 7.09 -6.13
CA HIS A 307 15.17 7.29 -4.85
C HIS A 307 14.26 8.15 -3.98
N GLY A 308 14.07 7.77 -2.74
CA GLY A 308 13.14 8.48 -1.84
C GLY A 308 13.45 8.25 -0.37
N PRO A 309 12.60 8.79 0.52
CA PRO A 309 12.78 8.68 1.96
C PRO A 309 12.55 7.25 2.47
N GLU A 310 12.60 7.07 3.78
CA GLU A 310 12.30 5.79 4.44
C GLU A 310 10.91 5.27 4.04
N ALA A 311 10.86 4.00 3.65
CA ALA A 311 9.67 3.37 3.06
C ALA A 311 8.48 3.22 4.01
N GLY A 312 8.77 2.77 5.24
CA GLY A 312 7.74 2.24 6.15
C GLY A 312 6.80 3.30 6.73
N VAL A 313 7.26 4.53 6.88
CA VAL A 313 6.47 5.66 7.41
C VAL A 313 6.55 6.86 6.49
N GLU A 314 7.74 7.39 6.23
CA GLU A 314 7.92 8.70 5.59
C GLU A 314 7.36 8.69 4.15
N TRP A 315 7.76 7.71 3.35
CA TRP A 315 7.25 7.59 1.97
C TRP A 315 5.80 7.12 1.92
N THR A 316 5.41 6.19 2.82
CA THR A 316 4.03 5.73 2.95
C THR A 316 3.08 6.90 3.26
N VAL A 317 3.43 7.76 4.21
CA VAL A 317 2.62 8.94 4.57
C VAL A 317 2.56 9.92 3.40
N ALA A 318 3.69 10.20 2.75
CA ALA A 318 3.73 11.11 1.61
C ALA A 318 2.84 10.63 0.45
N CYS A 319 2.92 9.34 0.08
CA CYS A 319 2.11 8.74 -0.97
C CYS A 319 0.61 8.76 -0.63
N ALA A 320 0.27 8.31 0.58
CA ALA A 320 -1.13 8.22 0.98
C ALA A 320 -1.80 9.59 1.02
N LEU A 321 -1.13 10.61 1.52
CA LEU A 321 -1.68 11.96 1.53
C LEU A 321 -1.73 12.59 0.14
N ALA A 322 -0.79 12.29 -0.76
CA ALA A 322 -0.87 12.74 -2.14
C ALA A 322 -2.12 12.17 -2.85
N VAL A 323 -2.51 10.93 -2.55
CA VAL A 323 -3.76 10.33 -3.03
C VAL A 323 -4.97 10.95 -2.35
N VAL A 324 -4.97 11.08 -1.02
CA VAL A 324 -6.08 11.69 -0.26
C VAL A 324 -6.39 13.11 -0.76
N GLU A 325 -5.38 13.94 -0.97
CA GLU A 325 -5.56 15.31 -1.47
C GLU A 325 -6.25 15.34 -2.84
N ARG A 326 -5.95 14.39 -3.73
CA ARG A 326 -6.62 14.24 -5.03
C ARG A 326 -8.08 13.80 -4.88
N VAL A 327 -8.33 12.83 -4.01
CA VAL A 327 -9.70 12.36 -3.69
C VAL A 327 -10.55 13.50 -3.14
N LEU A 328 -9.99 14.33 -2.24
CA LEU A 328 -10.69 15.49 -1.68
C LEU A 328 -11.00 16.58 -2.72
N ARG A 329 -10.24 16.62 -3.83
CA ARG A 329 -10.54 17.48 -4.99
C ARG A 329 -11.57 16.87 -5.96
N GLY A 330 -12.07 15.66 -5.67
CA GLY A 330 -13.01 14.95 -6.52
C GLY A 330 -12.36 14.19 -7.69
N GLU A 331 -11.04 14.02 -7.69
CA GLU A 331 -10.31 13.23 -8.68
C GLU A 331 -10.48 11.74 -8.35
N VAL A 332 -11.66 11.18 -8.61
CA VAL A 332 -12.03 9.81 -8.26
C VAL A 332 -12.55 9.03 -9.47
N GLN A 333 -12.32 7.73 -9.48
CA GLN A 333 -12.84 6.80 -10.47
C GLN A 333 -13.47 5.60 -9.76
N ALA A 334 -14.76 5.36 -10.01
CA ALA A 334 -15.49 4.25 -9.39
C ALA A 334 -14.94 2.88 -9.82
N GLY A 335 -15.02 1.91 -8.92
CA GLY A 335 -14.50 0.56 -9.11
C GLY A 335 -13.18 0.33 -8.37
N TYR A 336 -12.58 -0.83 -8.62
CA TYR A 336 -11.23 -1.13 -8.16
C TYR A 336 -10.20 -0.30 -8.94
N GLN A 337 -9.33 0.38 -8.22
CA GLN A 337 -8.31 1.23 -8.81
C GLN A 337 -6.96 0.98 -8.17
N THR A 338 -5.88 1.23 -8.92
CA THR A 338 -4.54 1.43 -8.36
C THR A 338 -4.17 2.90 -8.45
N PRO A 339 -3.21 3.37 -7.63
CA PRO A 339 -2.81 4.78 -7.66
C PRO A 339 -2.36 5.26 -9.04
N ALA A 340 -1.55 4.47 -9.76
CA ALA A 340 -1.04 4.88 -11.06
C ALA A 340 -2.08 4.75 -12.20
N MET A 341 -3.11 3.90 -12.05
CA MET A 341 -4.23 3.87 -13.02
C MET A 341 -4.98 5.20 -13.07
N VAL A 342 -5.20 5.81 -11.91
CA VAL A 342 -6.01 7.04 -11.80
C VAL A 342 -5.15 8.29 -11.97
N TYR A 343 -3.95 8.31 -11.39
CA TYR A 343 -3.14 9.52 -11.26
C TYR A 343 -1.87 9.53 -12.10
N GLY A 344 -1.59 8.44 -12.82
CA GLY A 344 -0.44 8.31 -13.71
C GLY A 344 0.90 8.13 -13.00
N SER A 345 1.95 8.03 -13.80
CA SER A 345 3.33 7.78 -13.34
C SER A 345 3.93 8.94 -12.53
N GLU A 346 3.41 10.15 -12.69
CA GLU A 346 3.95 11.35 -12.03
C GLU A 346 3.43 11.54 -10.59
N LEU A 347 2.46 10.74 -10.14
CA LEU A 347 1.96 10.81 -8.77
C LEU A 347 3.10 10.71 -7.75
N VAL A 348 4.00 9.74 -7.91
CA VAL A 348 5.11 9.51 -6.97
C VAL A 348 6.09 10.69 -6.92
N MET A 349 6.23 11.43 -8.02
CA MET A 349 7.12 12.61 -8.10
C MET A 349 6.59 13.80 -7.32
N THR A 350 5.32 13.79 -6.90
CA THR A 350 4.77 14.80 -5.99
C THR A 350 5.19 14.60 -4.53
N CYS A 351 5.77 13.45 -4.19
CA CYS A 351 6.31 13.17 -2.87
C CYS A 351 7.66 13.86 -2.66
N VAL A 352 7.80 14.60 -1.56
CA VAL A 352 9.02 15.35 -1.26
C VAL A 352 10.22 14.41 -1.12
N GLY A 353 11.33 14.77 -1.76
CA GLY A 353 12.59 14.01 -1.70
C GLY A 353 12.64 12.81 -2.63
N VAL A 354 11.64 12.63 -3.50
CA VAL A 354 11.66 11.58 -4.52
C VAL A 354 12.29 12.09 -5.81
N THR A 355 13.20 11.29 -6.37
CA THR A 355 13.82 11.54 -7.67
C THR A 355 13.71 10.28 -8.54
N ARG A 356 13.68 10.48 -9.87
CA ARG A 356 13.67 9.41 -10.87
C ARG A 356 14.84 9.58 -11.83
N GLU A 357 15.50 8.47 -12.17
CA GLU A 357 16.53 8.43 -13.19
C GLU A 357 16.32 7.25 -14.15
N ASP A 358 16.61 7.44 -15.42
CA ASP A 358 16.65 6.38 -16.44
C ASP A 358 17.98 5.62 -16.40
N VAL A 359 17.97 4.31 -16.77
CA VAL A 359 19.14 3.42 -16.69
C VAL A 359 19.36 2.66 -18.00
#